data_ec8ed133626f5bdbf6d70d1db94279fe
#
_entry.id   ec8ed133626f5bdbf6d70d1db94279fe
#
_cell.length_a   1.000
_cell.length_b   1.000
_cell.length_c   1.000
_cell.angle_alpha   90.00
_cell.angle_beta   90.00
_cell.angle_gamma   90.00
#
_symmetry.space_group_name_H-M   'P 1'
#
loop_
_entity.id
_entity.type
_entity.pdbx_description
1 polymer ?
#
loop_
_entity_poly.entity_id
_entity_poly.type
_entity_poly.pdbx_seq_one_letter_code
_entity_poly.pdbx_strand_id
1 'polypeptide(L)'
;MCPEADDAAELRAAYVATRDLLRARDAVVAQHVVLTLCRALGAGVATADADVPGSVPMDLSLGEGAPLVPVAGDPRVQARVRRYLAPALSDARSVVERWRTEERLLQRATMDVLTGVWGRRSLMFAVNHARPGDCVALIDLDHFKTINDTLGHDTGDTALASFAAQLRGTIRDRDIVGRYGGDEFVVVFPSTTTSDAYAVMRRLRESWLASSLVHVTFSAGISSVDEADSAQDQGGQLAVRAADALMYVAKAAGRDRVEWRSDTAPGGAVPAGAAR
;
A
#
# COMPACT_ATOMS: atom_id res chain seq x y z
N MET A 1 11.52 -25.32 50.63
CA MET A 1 10.89 -24.89 49.37
C MET A 1 11.95 -25.10 48.28
N CYS A 2 11.68 -26.05 47.37
CA CYS A 2 12.71 -26.58 46.46
C CYS A 2 12.97 -25.57 45.32
N PRO A 3 14.21 -25.06 45.16
CA PRO A 3 14.53 -24.08 44.11
C PRO A 3 14.38 -24.63 42.69
N GLU A 4 14.33 -25.96 42.51
CA GLU A 4 14.23 -26.58 41.18
C GLU A 4 12.85 -26.53 40.52
N ALA A 5 11.77 -26.38 41.32
CA ALA A 5 10.41 -26.31 40.78
C ALA A 5 10.11 -24.91 40.18
N ASP A 6 10.68 -23.84 40.70
CA ASP A 6 10.53 -22.49 40.23
C ASP A 6 11.29 -22.27 38.90
N ASP A 7 12.50 -22.82 38.79
CA ASP A 7 13.31 -22.80 37.57
C ASP A 7 12.62 -23.52 36.38
N ALA A 8 11.91 -24.64 36.63
CA ALA A 8 11.21 -25.36 35.59
C ALA A 8 9.98 -24.60 35.04
N ALA A 9 9.26 -23.88 35.90
CA ALA A 9 8.13 -23.03 35.48
C ALA A 9 8.59 -21.83 34.65
N GLU A 10 9.69 -21.25 35.07
CA GLU A 10 10.30 -20.11 34.34
C GLU A 10 10.85 -20.53 32.97
N LEU A 11 11.50 -21.69 32.90
CA LEU A 11 11.99 -22.25 31.65
C LEU A 11 10.85 -22.55 30.68
N ARG A 12 9.71 -23.06 31.19
CA ARG A 12 8.50 -23.28 30.39
C ARG A 12 7.91 -21.94 29.88
N ALA A 13 7.85 -20.92 30.73
CA ALA A 13 7.35 -19.61 30.35
C ALA A 13 8.24 -18.97 29.26
N ALA A 14 9.57 -19.06 29.40
CA ALA A 14 10.51 -18.58 28.39
C ALA A 14 10.39 -19.35 27.07
N TYR A 15 10.23 -20.67 27.12
CA TYR A 15 10.04 -21.51 25.93
C TYR A 15 8.72 -21.17 25.20
N VAL A 16 7.62 -21.01 25.94
CA VAL A 16 6.33 -20.64 25.37
C VAL A 16 6.41 -19.25 24.74
N ALA A 17 7.02 -18.29 25.43
CA ALA A 17 7.20 -16.94 24.90
C ALA A 17 8.08 -16.92 23.63
N THR A 18 9.19 -17.64 23.60
CA THR A 18 10.04 -17.76 22.40
C THR A 18 9.26 -18.37 21.25
N ARG A 19 8.49 -19.44 21.49
CA ARG A 19 7.65 -20.07 20.48
C ARG A 19 6.58 -19.13 19.94
N ASP A 20 5.94 -18.33 20.80
CA ASP A 20 4.88 -17.41 20.44
C ASP A 20 5.46 -16.19 19.72
N LEU A 21 6.66 -15.73 20.08
CA LEU A 21 7.43 -14.74 19.35
C LEU A 21 7.76 -15.17 17.92
N LEU A 22 8.17 -16.42 17.73
CA LEU A 22 8.44 -16.99 16.39
C LEU A 22 7.17 -17.10 15.52
N ARG A 23 5.98 -17.08 16.13
CA ARG A 23 4.68 -17.11 15.46
C ARG A 23 4.01 -15.74 15.35
N ALA A 24 4.52 -14.75 16.07
CA ALA A 24 3.94 -13.43 16.04
C ALA A 24 4.01 -12.85 14.62
N ARG A 25 2.93 -12.23 14.13
CA ARG A 25 2.82 -11.70 12.77
C ARG A 25 3.01 -10.18 12.69
N ASP A 26 3.19 -9.52 13.82
CA ASP A 26 3.47 -8.09 13.88
C ASP A 26 4.26 -7.70 15.15
N ALA A 27 4.83 -6.50 15.16
CA ALA A 27 5.64 -5.99 16.25
C ALA A 27 4.83 -5.78 17.54
N VAL A 28 3.54 -5.49 17.46
CA VAL A 28 2.66 -5.25 18.63
C VAL A 28 2.43 -6.55 19.38
N VAL A 29 2.14 -7.64 18.65
CA VAL A 29 1.97 -8.98 19.22
C VAL A 29 3.29 -9.45 19.84
N ALA A 30 4.41 -9.27 19.15
CA ALA A 30 5.72 -9.62 19.65
C ALA A 30 6.08 -8.83 20.95
N GLN A 31 5.81 -7.52 20.98
CA GLN A 31 6.00 -6.70 22.18
C GLN A 31 5.12 -7.18 23.36
N HIS A 32 3.88 -7.56 23.10
CA HIS A 32 2.98 -8.09 24.11
C HIS A 32 3.50 -9.39 24.75
N VAL A 33 4.08 -10.27 23.93
CA VAL A 33 4.71 -11.52 24.43
C VAL A 33 5.89 -11.22 25.35
N VAL A 34 6.75 -10.26 24.98
CA VAL A 34 7.89 -9.84 25.81
C VAL A 34 7.42 -9.31 27.17
N LEU A 35 6.43 -8.43 27.18
CA LEU A 35 5.86 -7.88 28.43
C LEU A 35 5.21 -8.96 29.31
N THR A 36 4.56 -9.95 28.68
CA THR A 36 3.96 -11.08 29.37
C THR A 36 5.03 -11.95 30.02
N LEU A 37 6.14 -12.19 29.35
CA LEU A 37 7.28 -12.91 29.92
C LEU A 37 7.89 -12.16 31.11
N CYS A 38 8.08 -10.85 31.03
CA CYS A 38 8.55 -10.05 32.16
C CYS A 38 7.67 -10.25 33.38
N ARG A 39 6.35 -10.18 33.21
CA ARG A 39 5.37 -10.40 34.31
C ARG A 39 5.45 -11.82 34.87
N ALA A 40 5.59 -12.82 34.01
CA ALA A 40 5.72 -14.23 34.43
C ALA A 40 6.99 -14.49 35.25
N LEU A 41 8.05 -13.70 34.99
CA LEU A 41 9.30 -13.74 35.77
C LEU A 41 9.25 -12.87 37.05
N GLY A 42 8.07 -12.30 37.37
CA GLY A 42 7.87 -11.47 38.57
C GLY A 42 8.41 -10.06 38.46
N ALA A 43 8.72 -9.60 37.24
CA ALA A 43 9.22 -8.25 37.01
C ALA A 43 8.09 -7.26 36.78
N GLY A 44 8.11 -6.12 37.47
CA GLY A 44 7.34 -4.93 37.15
C GLY A 44 7.98 -4.21 35.95
N VAL A 45 7.18 -3.89 34.95
CA VAL A 45 7.62 -3.09 33.80
C VAL A 45 6.82 -1.80 33.79
N ALA A 46 7.53 -0.67 33.81
CA ALA A 46 6.93 0.66 33.77
C ALA A 46 7.11 1.32 32.39
N THR A 47 6.44 2.45 32.17
CA THR A 47 6.68 3.27 30.98
C THR A 47 8.10 3.85 31.00
N ALA A 48 8.67 4.12 29.85
CA ALA A 48 10.06 4.59 29.71
C ALA A 48 10.37 5.87 30.51
N ASP A 49 9.36 6.71 30.74
CA ASP A 49 9.48 7.99 31.45
C ASP A 49 9.21 7.85 32.96
N ALA A 50 8.92 6.64 33.47
CA ALA A 50 8.63 6.46 34.90
C ALA A 50 9.91 6.34 35.71
N ASP A 51 10.06 7.22 36.71
CA ASP A 51 11.08 7.07 37.73
C ASP A 51 10.62 6.04 38.78
N VAL A 52 11.14 4.82 38.66
CA VAL A 52 10.80 3.70 39.55
C VAL A 52 12.01 3.38 40.39
N PRO A 53 11.97 3.67 41.71
CA PRO A 53 13.10 3.42 42.62
C PRO A 53 13.56 1.95 42.57
N GLY A 54 14.87 1.73 42.43
CA GLY A 54 15.45 0.38 42.38
C GLY A 54 15.23 -0.39 41.07
N SER A 55 14.69 0.27 40.06
CA SER A 55 14.60 -0.33 38.71
C SER A 55 15.95 -0.28 37.99
N VAL A 56 16.13 -1.23 37.03
CA VAL A 56 17.28 -1.22 36.11
C VAL A 56 16.76 -0.99 34.71
N PRO A 57 17.31 0.00 33.97
CA PRO A 57 16.93 0.23 32.61
C PRO A 57 17.34 -0.97 31.72
N MET A 58 16.39 -1.52 30.97
CA MET A 58 16.61 -2.63 30.06
C MET A 58 16.08 -2.32 28.67
N ASP A 59 16.81 -2.70 27.65
CA ASP A 59 16.34 -2.63 26.27
C ASP A 59 15.37 -3.78 25.98
N LEU A 60 14.09 -3.51 26.17
CA LEU A 60 12.97 -4.43 25.88
C LEU A 60 12.29 -4.12 24.55
N SER A 61 12.87 -3.24 23.73
CA SER A 61 12.30 -2.82 22.46
C SER A 61 12.53 -3.86 21.37
N LEU A 62 11.58 -3.92 20.43
CA LEU A 62 11.70 -4.68 19.18
C LEU A 62 12.03 -3.78 17.97
N GLY A 63 12.40 -2.52 18.21
CA GLY A 63 12.77 -1.54 17.19
C GLY A 63 14.04 -0.78 17.54
N GLU A 64 14.76 -0.29 16.53
CA GLU A 64 15.92 0.56 16.73
C GLU A 64 15.52 1.89 17.38
N GLY A 65 16.31 2.34 18.37
CA GLY A 65 16.16 3.66 18.99
C GLY A 65 15.00 3.82 19.96
N ALA A 66 14.30 2.76 20.33
CA ALA A 66 13.29 2.85 21.38
C ALA A 66 13.94 3.01 22.76
N PRO A 67 13.33 3.78 23.68
CA PRO A 67 13.91 4.05 24.99
C PRO A 67 14.00 2.78 25.83
N LEU A 68 14.99 2.74 26.72
CA LEU A 68 15.14 1.69 27.73
C LEU A 68 13.93 1.72 28.66
N VAL A 69 13.43 0.53 29.00
CA VAL A 69 12.26 0.39 29.87
C VAL A 69 12.73 0.07 31.28
N PRO A 70 12.29 0.80 32.34
CA PRO A 70 12.63 0.48 33.72
C PRO A 70 12.02 -0.86 34.13
N VAL A 71 12.84 -1.77 34.59
CA VAL A 71 12.42 -3.08 35.10
C VAL A 71 12.62 -3.13 36.62
N ALA A 72 11.50 -3.14 37.34
CA ALA A 72 11.48 -3.19 38.78
C ALA A 72 11.50 -4.65 39.28
N GLY A 73 12.15 -4.91 40.39
CA GLY A 73 12.24 -6.20 41.04
C GLY A 73 13.54 -6.32 41.85
N ASP A 74 13.62 -7.36 42.68
CA ASP A 74 14.88 -7.61 43.39
C ASP A 74 16.01 -8.02 42.41
N PRO A 75 17.28 -7.96 42.82
CA PRO A 75 18.41 -8.30 41.96
C PRO A 75 18.33 -9.72 41.33
N ARG A 76 17.67 -10.66 41.98
CA ARG A 76 17.48 -12.03 41.46
C ARG A 76 16.48 -12.04 40.33
N VAL A 77 15.37 -11.29 40.47
CA VAL A 77 14.36 -11.13 39.40
C VAL A 77 15.01 -10.42 38.21
N GLN A 78 15.77 -9.37 38.42
CA GLN A 78 16.48 -8.66 37.36
C GLN A 78 17.49 -9.57 36.62
N ALA A 79 18.23 -10.41 37.35
CA ALA A 79 19.14 -11.39 36.77
C ALA A 79 18.41 -12.43 35.95
N ARG A 80 17.24 -12.91 36.40
CA ARG A 80 16.40 -13.85 35.64
C ARG A 80 15.84 -13.24 34.38
N VAL A 81 15.32 -12.03 34.44
CA VAL A 81 14.85 -11.28 33.26
C VAL A 81 15.96 -11.19 32.21
N ARG A 82 17.17 -10.79 32.60
CA ARG A 82 18.32 -10.72 31.69
C ARG A 82 18.64 -12.10 31.09
N ARG A 83 18.66 -13.16 31.90
CA ARG A 83 19.05 -14.50 31.47
C ARG A 83 18.08 -15.10 30.46
N TYR A 84 16.79 -14.93 30.65
CA TYR A 84 15.76 -15.55 29.80
C TYR A 84 15.21 -14.60 28.73
N LEU A 85 15.21 -13.31 29.01
CA LEU A 85 14.65 -12.34 28.07
C LEU A 85 15.62 -11.95 26.93
N ALA A 86 16.92 -11.89 27.20
CA ALA A 86 17.89 -11.50 26.17
C ALA A 86 17.89 -12.42 24.92
N PRO A 87 17.88 -13.75 25.05
CA PRO A 87 17.73 -14.62 23.90
C PRO A 87 16.38 -14.45 23.20
N ALA A 88 15.27 -14.37 23.95
CA ALA A 88 13.93 -14.20 23.40
C ALA A 88 13.80 -12.85 22.63
N LEU A 89 14.42 -11.79 23.12
CA LEU A 89 14.47 -10.49 22.44
C LEU A 89 15.29 -10.55 21.14
N SER A 90 16.44 -11.24 21.18
CA SER A 90 17.26 -11.45 19.98
C SER A 90 16.47 -12.16 18.89
N ASP A 91 15.77 -13.24 19.25
CA ASP A 91 14.93 -14.00 18.32
C ASP A 91 13.77 -13.15 17.80
N ALA A 92 13.11 -12.39 18.68
CA ALA A 92 12.00 -11.51 18.30
C ALA A 92 12.45 -10.39 17.35
N ARG A 93 13.60 -9.76 17.59
CA ARG A 93 14.18 -8.76 16.70
C ARG A 93 14.45 -9.34 15.32
N SER A 94 15.05 -10.53 15.25
CA SER A 94 15.33 -11.21 13.98
C SER A 94 14.06 -11.53 13.20
N VAL A 95 12.97 -11.89 13.89
CA VAL A 95 11.65 -12.14 13.28
C VAL A 95 11.06 -10.83 12.74
N VAL A 96 11.07 -9.75 13.53
CA VAL A 96 10.54 -8.44 13.12
C VAL A 96 11.34 -7.87 11.93
N GLU A 97 12.67 -7.98 11.93
CA GLU A 97 13.51 -7.55 10.82
C GLU A 97 13.22 -8.33 9.53
N ARG A 98 13.02 -9.65 9.64
CA ARG A 98 12.65 -10.48 8.49
C ARG A 98 11.32 -10.03 7.90
N TRP A 99 10.30 -9.78 8.72
CA TRP A 99 9.01 -9.27 8.23
C TRP A 99 9.11 -7.89 7.61
N ARG A 100 9.82 -6.96 8.23
CA ARG A 100 10.06 -5.63 7.64
C ARG A 100 10.78 -5.72 6.30
N THR A 101 11.65 -6.70 6.16
CA THR A 101 12.35 -6.96 4.90
C THR A 101 11.42 -7.58 3.87
N GLU A 102 10.62 -8.57 4.27
CA GLU A 102 9.63 -9.21 3.41
C GLU A 102 8.54 -8.23 2.98
N GLU A 103 8.02 -7.42 3.91
CA GLU A 103 7.06 -6.36 3.60
C GLU A 103 7.64 -5.31 2.65
N ARG A 104 8.89 -4.87 2.86
CA ARG A 104 9.60 -3.98 1.92
C ARG A 104 9.81 -4.62 0.55
N LEU A 105 10.11 -5.90 0.49
CA LEU A 105 10.24 -6.64 -0.77
C LEU A 105 8.89 -6.79 -1.46
N LEU A 106 7.83 -7.09 -0.72
CA LEU A 106 6.46 -7.12 -1.24
C LEU A 106 6.02 -5.74 -1.73
N GLN A 107 6.26 -4.68 -0.98
CA GLN A 107 5.98 -3.30 -1.41
C GLN A 107 6.74 -2.94 -2.68
N ARG A 108 8.04 -3.25 -2.77
CA ARG A 108 8.83 -3.06 -3.99
C ARG A 108 8.36 -3.91 -5.16
N ALA A 109 7.81 -5.10 -4.90
CA ALA A 109 7.23 -5.95 -5.94
C ALA A 109 5.83 -5.50 -6.38
N THR A 110 5.12 -4.71 -5.55
CA THR A 110 3.74 -4.29 -5.79
C THR A 110 3.62 -2.86 -6.31
N MET A 111 4.58 -1.98 -5.96
CA MET A 111 4.54 -0.55 -6.33
C MET A 111 5.54 -0.26 -7.45
N ASP A 112 5.19 0.67 -8.33
CA ASP A 112 6.12 1.25 -9.29
C ASP A 112 7.07 2.22 -8.57
N VAL A 113 8.37 1.99 -8.74
CA VAL A 113 9.43 2.69 -7.97
C VAL A 113 9.47 4.18 -8.28
N LEU A 114 9.17 4.57 -9.54
CA LEU A 114 9.20 5.96 -9.96
C LEU A 114 8.00 6.74 -9.48
N THR A 115 6.81 6.15 -9.62
CA THR A 115 5.54 6.87 -9.45
C THR A 115 4.88 6.63 -8.10
N GLY A 116 5.28 5.59 -7.37
CA GLY A 116 4.70 5.22 -6.08
C GLY A 116 3.23 4.79 -6.14
N VAL A 117 2.68 4.50 -7.33
CA VAL A 117 1.40 3.82 -7.53
C VAL A 117 1.61 2.33 -7.73
N TRP A 118 0.56 1.54 -7.83
CA TRP A 118 0.70 0.10 -8.06
C TRP A 118 1.46 -0.17 -9.37
N GLY A 119 2.42 -1.08 -9.31
CA GLY A 119 3.10 -1.59 -10.49
C GLY A 119 2.17 -2.49 -11.30
N ARG A 120 2.48 -2.71 -12.58
CA ARG A 120 1.66 -3.45 -13.54
C ARG A 120 1.14 -4.79 -13.01
N ARG A 121 1.97 -5.57 -12.31
CA ARG A 121 1.58 -6.89 -11.81
C ARG A 121 0.45 -6.82 -10.79
N SER A 122 0.56 -5.92 -9.82
CA SER A 122 -0.45 -5.75 -8.77
C SER A 122 -1.72 -5.09 -9.30
N LEU A 123 -1.55 -4.13 -10.20
CA LEU A 123 -2.66 -3.52 -10.92
C LEU A 123 -3.47 -4.56 -11.71
N MET A 124 -2.81 -5.46 -12.44
CA MET A 124 -3.48 -6.52 -13.20
C MET A 124 -4.20 -7.52 -12.28
N PHE A 125 -3.70 -7.74 -11.07
CA PHE A 125 -4.46 -8.50 -10.09
C PHE A 125 -5.78 -7.81 -9.74
N ALA A 126 -5.77 -6.49 -9.47
CA ALA A 126 -7.00 -5.74 -9.20
C ALA A 126 -7.95 -5.71 -10.40
N VAL A 127 -7.43 -5.49 -11.60
CA VAL A 127 -8.21 -5.54 -12.85
C VAL A 127 -8.90 -6.90 -13.02
N ASN A 128 -8.18 -8.01 -12.80
CA ASN A 128 -8.75 -9.35 -12.94
C ASN A 128 -9.82 -9.68 -11.89
N HIS A 129 -9.82 -8.97 -10.75
CA HIS A 129 -10.82 -9.14 -9.69
C HIS A 129 -11.91 -8.06 -9.70
N ALA A 130 -11.90 -7.18 -10.70
CA ALA A 130 -12.96 -6.19 -10.90
C ALA A 130 -14.30 -6.89 -11.19
N ARG A 131 -15.38 -6.35 -10.64
CA ARG A 131 -16.71 -6.95 -10.65
C ARG A 131 -17.68 -6.11 -11.45
N PRO A 132 -18.82 -6.68 -11.89
CA PRO A 132 -19.91 -5.92 -12.48
C PRO A 132 -20.29 -4.73 -11.57
N GLY A 133 -20.43 -3.56 -12.18
CA GLY A 133 -20.64 -2.31 -11.47
C GLY A 133 -19.38 -1.57 -11.05
N ASP A 134 -18.18 -2.13 -11.29
CA ASP A 134 -16.93 -1.40 -11.25
C ASP A 134 -16.67 -0.70 -12.59
N CYS A 135 -15.85 0.35 -12.58
CA CYS A 135 -15.36 1.00 -13.80
C CYS A 135 -13.84 0.96 -13.88
N VAL A 136 -13.34 0.98 -15.10
CA VAL A 136 -11.91 1.07 -15.40
C VAL A 136 -11.65 2.28 -16.28
N ALA A 137 -10.65 3.10 -15.92
CA ALA A 137 -10.12 4.14 -16.79
C ALA A 137 -8.71 3.77 -17.21
N LEU A 138 -8.42 3.86 -18.51
CA LEU A 138 -7.06 3.81 -19.07
C LEU A 138 -6.67 5.23 -19.48
N ILE A 139 -5.48 5.65 -19.09
CA ILE A 139 -4.95 7.00 -19.22
C ILE A 139 -3.58 6.92 -19.88
N ASP A 140 -3.27 7.84 -20.76
CA ASP A 140 -1.97 7.97 -21.43
C ASP A 140 -1.58 9.45 -21.52
N LEU A 141 -0.33 9.77 -21.16
CA LEU A 141 0.21 11.12 -21.23
C LEU A 141 0.49 11.51 -22.67
N ASP A 142 -0.18 12.57 -23.13
CA ASP A 142 -0.09 13.01 -24.51
C ASP A 142 1.32 13.49 -24.86
N HIS A 143 1.85 13.02 -25.98
CA HIS A 143 3.17 13.43 -26.49
C HIS A 143 4.33 13.19 -25.54
N PHE A 144 4.21 12.25 -24.59
CA PHE A 144 5.22 11.98 -23.57
C PHE A 144 6.60 11.65 -24.16
N LYS A 145 6.63 10.93 -25.28
CA LYS A 145 7.88 10.67 -26.00
C LYS A 145 8.56 11.98 -26.45
N THR A 146 7.80 12.95 -26.93
CA THR A 146 8.35 14.26 -27.34
C THR A 146 8.96 15.00 -26.16
N ILE A 147 8.38 14.89 -24.97
CA ILE A 147 8.94 15.49 -23.75
C ILE A 147 10.31 14.86 -23.45
N ASN A 148 10.41 13.51 -23.47
CA ASN A 148 11.67 12.81 -23.25
C ASN A 148 12.73 13.21 -24.31
N ASP A 149 12.34 13.25 -25.57
CA ASP A 149 13.25 13.56 -26.68
C ASP A 149 13.74 15.02 -26.65
N THR A 150 12.92 15.95 -26.12
CA THR A 150 13.21 17.40 -26.13
C THR A 150 13.81 17.89 -24.81
N LEU A 151 13.29 17.42 -23.66
CA LEU A 151 13.64 17.91 -22.33
C LEU A 151 14.43 16.89 -21.50
N GLY A 152 14.66 15.70 -22.05
CA GLY A 152 15.39 14.60 -21.38
C GLY A 152 14.53 13.73 -20.49
N HIS A 153 15.02 12.52 -20.21
CA HIS A 153 14.33 11.49 -19.43
C HIS A 153 14.05 11.91 -17.99
N ASP A 154 14.93 12.69 -17.35
CA ASP A 154 14.73 13.16 -15.97
C ASP A 154 13.48 14.08 -15.86
N THR A 155 13.23 14.88 -16.90
CA THR A 155 12.01 15.72 -16.98
C THR A 155 10.77 14.84 -17.18
N GLY A 156 10.85 13.82 -18.03
CA GLY A 156 9.79 12.86 -18.21
C GLY A 156 9.48 12.08 -16.93
N ASP A 157 10.49 11.64 -16.22
CA ASP A 157 10.32 10.95 -14.92
C ASP A 157 9.66 11.85 -13.88
N THR A 158 10.03 13.12 -13.84
CA THR A 158 9.39 14.14 -12.99
C THR A 158 7.92 14.32 -13.35
N ALA A 159 7.60 14.37 -14.65
CA ALA A 159 6.22 14.47 -15.13
C ALA A 159 5.38 13.27 -14.72
N LEU A 160 5.91 12.03 -14.89
CA LEU A 160 5.25 10.81 -14.48
C LEU A 160 4.99 10.74 -12.97
N ALA A 161 6.00 11.07 -12.16
CA ALA A 161 5.86 11.07 -10.70
C ALA A 161 4.84 12.12 -10.23
N SER A 162 4.87 13.32 -10.81
CA SER A 162 3.94 14.41 -10.51
C SER A 162 2.51 14.06 -10.93
N PHE A 163 2.32 13.46 -12.11
CA PHE A 163 1.01 13.01 -12.57
C PHE A 163 0.43 11.93 -11.67
N ALA A 164 1.23 10.94 -11.31
CA ALA A 164 0.81 9.88 -10.41
C ALA A 164 0.40 10.41 -9.02
N ALA A 165 1.14 11.38 -8.48
CA ALA A 165 0.81 12.04 -7.22
C ALA A 165 -0.52 12.80 -7.31
N GLN A 166 -0.74 13.55 -8.39
CA GLN A 166 -1.98 14.28 -8.65
C GLN A 166 -3.17 13.31 -8.81
N LEU A 167 -2.98 12.23 -9.55
CA LEU A 167 -3.98 11.20 -9.76
C LEU A 167 -4.39 10.56 -8.43
N ARG A 168 -3.44 10.14 -7.59
CA ARG A 168 -3.70 9.63 -6.24
C ARG A 168 -4.45 10.61 -5.36
N GLY A 169 -4.09 11.89 -5.39
CA GLY A 169 -4.77 12.94 -4.61
C GLY A 169 -6.20 13.25 -5.10
N THR A 170 -6.56 12.82 -6.32
CA THR A 170 -7.87 13.07 -6.92
C THR A 170 -8.86 11.93 -6.70
N ILE A 171 -8.39 10.69 -6.61
CA ILE A 171 -9.20 9.50 -6.39
C ILE A 171 -9.44 9.22 -4.90
N ARG A 172 -10.38 8.33 -4.58
CA ARG A 172 -10.70 7.91 -3.21
C ARG A 172 -9.74 6.80 -2.74
N ASP A 173 -9.63 6.60 -1.43
CA ASP A 173 -8.78 5.53 -0.84
C ASP A 173 -9.14 4.12 -1.32
N ARG A 174 -10.41 3.87 -1.66
CA ARG A 174 -10.89 2.59 -2.19
C ARG A 174 -10.60 2.37 -3.67
N ASP A 175 -10.29 3.45 -4.41
CA ASP A 175 -9.97 3.37 -5.83
C ASP A 175 -8.51 2.93 -5.98
N ILE A 176 -8.25 2.12 -7.01
CA ILE A 176 -6.92 1.54 -7.22
C ILE A 176 -6.30 2.18 -8.44
N VAL A 177 -5.11 2.73 -8.29
CA VAL A 177 -4.34 3.29 -9.40
C VAL A 177 -3.01 2.56 -9.55
N GLY A 178 -2.64 2.28 -10.80
CA GLY A 178 -1.35 1.68 -11.10
C GLY A 178 -0.80 2.11 -12.45
N ARG A 179 0.52 1.97 -12.58
CA ARG A 179 1.23 2.20 -13.85
C ARG A 179 1.16 0.95 -14.70
N TYR A 180 0.52 1.06 -15.85
CA TYR A 180 0.26 -0.05 -16.78
C TYR A 180 1.37 -0.21 -17.82
N GLY A 181 1.90 0.89 -18.31
CA GLY A 181 2.97 0.97 -19.31
C GLY A 181 3.98 2.07 -19.02
N GLY A 182 4.71 2.53 -20.01
CA GLY A 182 5.70 3.60 -19.89
C GLY A 182 5.09 4.90 -19.39
N ASP A 183 4.08 5.38 -20.08
CA ASP A 183 3.31 6.62 -19.86
C ASP A 183 1.82 6.35 -19.62
N GLU A 184 1.45 5.08 -19.44
CA GLU A 184 0.09 4.62 -19.27
C GLU A 184 -0.23 4.30 -17.80
N PHE A 185 -1.40 4.76 -17.35
CA PHE A 185 -1.96 4.47 -16.03
C PHE A 185 -3.35 3.85 -16.17
N VAL A 186 -3.69 2.98 -15.22
CA VAL A 186 -5.04 2.43 -15.10
C VAL A 186 -5.58 2.74 -13.72
N VAL A 187 -6.85 3.15 -13.68
CA VAL A 187 -7.60 3.30 -12.42
C VAL A 187 -8.76 2.31 -12.43
N VAL A 188 -8.92 1.56 -11.35
CA VAL A 188 -10.10 0.75 -11.08
C VAL A 188 -10.93 1.51 -10.05
N PHE A 189 -12.20 1.76 -10.35
CA PHE A 189 -13.18 2.44 -9.50
C PHE A 189 -14.23 1.43 -9.03
N PRO A 190 -14.11 0.88 -7.80
CA PRO A 190 -15.09 -0.06 -7.28
C PRO A 190 -16.46 0.57 -7.07
N SER A 191 -17.52 -0.12 -7.48
CA SER A 191 -18.92 0.27 -7.33
C SER A 191 -19.16 1.74 -7.74
N THR A 192 -18.77 2.09 -8.96
CA THR A 192 -18.79 3.46 -9.47
C THR A 192 -19.33 3.45 -10.90
N THR A 193 -20.27 4.35 -11.21
CA THR A 193 -20.80 4.49 -12.58
C THR A 193 -19.78 5.13 -13.50
N THR A 194 -19.88 4.91 -14.82
CA THR A 194 -19.00 5.55 -15.80
C THR A 194 -19.13 7.07 -15.76
N SER A 195 -20.32 7.60 -15.45
CA SER A 195 -20.56 9.04 -15.28
C SER A 195 -19.82 9.61 -14.08
N ASP A 196 -19.81 8.90 -12.94
CA ASP A 196 -19.08 9.34 -11.74
C ASP A 196 -17.57 9.24 -11.95
N ALA A 197 -17.09 8.16 -12.58
CA ALA A 197 -15.69 8.01 -12.95
C ALA A 197 -15.25 9.14 -13.91
N TYR A 198 -16.09 9.50 -14.88
CA TYR A 198 -15.84 10.64 -15.77
C TYR A 198 -15.72 11.97 -14.99
N ALA A 199 -16.60 12.21 -14.02
CA ALA A 199 -16.53 13.42 -13.20
C ALA A 199 -15.20 13.51 -12.42
N VAL A 200 -14.69 12.38 -11.92
CA VAL A 200 -13.37 12.29 -11.26
C VAL A 200 -12.25 12.62 -12.25
N MET A 201 -12.28 11.99 -13.43
CA MET A 201 -11.23 12.18 -14.45
C MET A 201 -11.24 13.60 -15.04
N ARG A 202 -12.41 14.22 -15.18
CA ARG A 202 -12.53 15.62 -15.59
C ARG A 202 -11.91 16.55 -14.54
N ARG A 203 -12.18 16.34 -13.24
CA ARG A 203 -11.56 17.10 -12.16
C ARG A 203 -10.04 16.94 -12.14
N LEU A 204 -9.53 15.72 -12.38
CA LEU A 204 -8.11 15.46 -12.54
C LEU A 204 -7.53 16.31 -13.67
N ARG A 205 -8.16 16.30 -14.85
CA ARG A 205 -7.71 17.05 -16.01
C ARG A 205 -7.62 18.56 -15.72
N GLU A 206 -8.67 19.12 -15.13
CA GLU A 206 -8.72 20.54 -14.78
C GLU A 206 -7.62 20.92 -13.79
N SER A 207 -7.41 20.10 -12.74
CA SER A 207 -6.38 20.36 -11.73
C SER A 207 -4.97 20.12 -12.25
N TRP A 208 -4.77 19.14 -13.11
CA TRP A 208 -3.49 18.83 -13.72
C TRP A 208 -3.01 19.96 -14.64
N LEU A 209 -3.88 20.49 -15.50
CA LEU A 209 -3.58 21.63 -16.36
C LEU A 209 -3.17 22.87 -15.57
N ALA A 210 -3.76 23.07 -14.38
CA ALA A 210 -3.47 24.23 -13.54
C ALA A 210 -2.16 24.10 -12.74
N SER A 211 -1.68 22.88 -12.44
CA SER A 211 -0.57 22.62 -11.52
C SER A 211 0.66 22.02 -12.18
N SER A 212 0.56 21.52 -13.41
CA SER A 212 1.65 20.80 -14.08
C SER A 212 2.82 21.74 -14.41
N LEU A 213 4.00 21.45 -13.88
CA LEU A 213 5.25 22.14 -14.20
C LEU A 213 5.73 21.83 -15.63
N VAL A 214 5.41 20.64 -16.11
CA VAL A 214 5.67 20.19 -17.48
C VAL A 214 4.32 20.17 -18.18
N HIS A 215 4.08 21.11 -19.09
CA HIS A 215 2.80 21.24 -19.80
C HIS A 215 2.51 20.01 -20.68
N VAL A 216 2.16 18.91 -20.03
CA VAL A 216 1.74 17.64 -20.65
C VAL A 216 0.26 17.41 -20.34
N THR A 217 -0.53 17.16 -21.37
CA THR A 217 -1.93 16.75 -21.22
C THR A 217 -2.04 15.23 -21.17
N PHE A 218 -3.24 14.71 -20.96
CA PHE A 218 -3.50 13.30 -21.06
C PHE A 218 -4.80 13.01 -21.81
N SER A 219 -4.85 11.86 -22.43
CA SER A 219 -6.06 11.27 -23.03
C SER A 219 -6.47 10.07 -22.21
N ALA A 220 -7.77 9.88 -21.98
CA ALA A 220 -8.28 8.76 -21.22
C ALA A 220 -9.56 8.18 -21.85
N GLY A 221 -9.76 6.87 -21.64
CA GLY A 221 -11.00 6.18 -21.91
C GLY A 221 -11.54 5.52 -20.65
N ILE A 222 -12.87 5.51 -20.46
CA ILE A 222 -13.54 4.89 -19.30
C ILE A 222 -14.56 3.86 -19.79
N SER A 223 -14.55 2.67 -19.20
CA SER A 223 -15.52 1.60 -19.45
C SER A 223 -15.98 0.96 -18.16
N SER A 224 -17.25 0.51 -18.12
CA SER A 224 -17.79 -0.35 -17.06
C SER A 224 -17.31 -1.78 -17.21
N VAL A 225 -17.34 -2.52 -16.11
CA VAL A 225 -17.23 -3.98 -16.08
C VAL A 225 -18.64 -4.53 -16.15
N ASP A 226 -18.99 -5.22 -17.23
CA ASP A 226 -20.33 -5.72 -17.49
C ASP A 226 -20.54 -7.15 -16.95
N GLU A 227 -21.79 -7.50 -16.61
CA GLU A 227 -22.15 -8.84 -16.12
C GLU A 227 -21.87 -9.93 -17.16
N ALA A 228 -22.12 -9.65 -18.43
CA ALA A 228 -21.90 -10.59 -19.53
C ALA A 228 -20.42 -10.98 -19.68
N ASP A 229 -19.51 -10.05 -19.39
CA ASP A 229 -18.07 -10.23 -19.51
C ASP A 229 -17.49 -10.94 -18.27
N SER A 230 -18.12 -10.82 -17.13
CA SER A 230 -17.69 -11.40 -15.86
C SER A 230 -17.92 -12.92 -15.80
N ALA A 231 -18.81 -13.47 -16.61
CA ALA A 231 -19.08 -14.91 -16.70
C ALA A 231 -17.85 -15.74 -17.15
N GLN A 232 -16.81 -15.11 -17.68
CA GLN A 232 -15.57 -15.74 -18.15
C GLN A 232 -14.34 -15.38 -17.30
N ASP A 233 -14.51 -14.82 -16.11
CA ASP A 233 -13.40 -14.36 -15.24
C ASP A 233 -12.44 -13.33 -15.89
N GLN A 234 -12.89 -12.63 -16.95
CA GLN A 234 -12.10 -11.68 -17.74
C GLN A 234 -12.73 -10.29 -17.84
N GLY A 235 -13.82 -10.01 -17.11
CA GLY A 235 -14.58 -8.77 -17.24
C GLY A 235 -13.73 -7.50 -17.08
N GLY A 236 -12.82 -7.48 -16.12
CA GLY A 236 -11.91 -6.35 -15.95
C GLY A 236 -10.93 -6.16 -17.11
N GLN A 237 -10.45 -7.25 -17.73
CA GLN A 237 -9.55 -7.13 -18.89
C GLN A 237 -10.31 -6.63 -20.13
N LEU A 238 -11.57 -7.05 -20.32
CA LEU A 238 -12.42 -6.55 -21.38
C LEU A 238 -12.75 -5.08 -21.17
N ALA A 239 -13.00 -4.65 -19.94
CA ALA A 239 -13.18 -3.23 -19.60
C ALA A 239 -11.91 -2.40 -19.90
N VAL A 240 -10.70 -2.91 -19.63
CA VAL A 240 -9.45 -2.24 -20.04
C VAL A 240 -9.34 -2.11 -21.55
N ARG A 241 -9.69 -3.16 -22.32
CA ARG A 241 -9.68 -3.10 -23.79
C ARG A 241 -10.70 -2.10 -24.34
N ALA A 242 -11.89 -2.05 -23.74
CA ALA A 242 -12.92 -1.08 -24.11
C ALA A 242 -12.49 0.36 -23.76
N ALA A 243 -11.85 0.56 -22.61
CA ALA A 243 -11.26 1.83 -22.23
C ALA A 243 -10.12 2.23 -23.19
N ASP A 244 -9.29 1.29 -23.65
CA ASP A 244 -8.24 1.54 -24.65
C ASP A 244 -8.82 2.06 -25.97
N ALA A 245 -9.88 1.42 -26.46
CA ALA A 245 -10.58 1.89 -27.67
C ALA A 245 -11.12 3.32 -27.51
N LEU A 246 -11.65 3.67 -26.33
CA LEU A 246 -12.14 5.03 -26.04
C LEU A 246 -10.98 6.03 -25.90
N MET A 247 -9.89 5.64 -25.27
CA MET A 247 -8.68 6.47 -25.20
C MET A 247 -8.10 6.75 -26.59
N TYR A 248 -8.14 5.77 -27.49
CA TYR A 248 -7.76 5.97 -28.87
C TYR A 248 -8.67 7.00 -29.57
N VAL A 249 -9.99 6.97 -29.33
CA VAL A 249 -10.93 7.99 -29.80
C VAL A 249 -10.57 9.36 -29.25
N ALA A 250 -10.23 9.46 -27.95
CA ALA A 250 -9.79 10.69 -27.32
C ALA A 250 -8.53 11.28 -28.02
N LYS A 251 -7.54 10.41 -28.30
CA LYS A 251 -6.32 10.80 -29.03
C LYS A 251 -6.62 11.27 -30.45
N ALA A 252 -7.50 10.58 -31.17
CA ALA A 252 -7.89 10.94 -32.54
C ALA A 252 -8.70 12.24 -32.60
N ALA A 253 -9.50 12.53 -31.58
CA ALA A 253 -10.33 13.74 -31.49
C ALA A 253 -9.58 15.00 -31.03
N GLY A 254 -8.24 14.96 -30.94
CA GLY A 254 -7.41 16.12 -30.62
C GLY A 254 -6.75 16.06 -29.24
N ARG A 255 -6.80 14.91 -28.56
CA ARG A 255 -6.17 14.68 -27.23
C ARG A 255 -6.75 15.56 -26.12
N ASP A 256 -6.08 15.59 -24.97
CA ASP A 256 -6.45 16.38 -23.80
C ASP A 256 -7.93 16.24 -23.44
N ARG A 257 -8.41 15.00 -23.36
CA ARG A 257 -9.81 14.69 -23.07
C ARG A 257 -10.02 13.31 -22.49
N VAL A 258 -11.24 13.09 -22.00
CA VAL A 258 -11.73 11.83 -21.48
C VAL A 258 -12.92 11.39 -22.31
N GLU A 259 -12.88 10.18 -22.88
CA GLU A 259 -13.99 9.57 -23.59
C GLU A 259 -14.58 8.42 -22.75
N TRP A 260 -15.89 8.27 -22.79
CA TRP A 260 -16.60 7.26 -22.02
C TRP A 260 -17.91 6.86 -22.67
N ARG A 261 -18.45 5.69 -22.30
CA ARG A 261 -19.80 5.28 -22.71
C ARG A 261 -20.75 5.32 -21.52
N SER A 262 -21.98 5.78 -21.77
CA SER A 262 -23.03 5.76 -20.75
C SER A 262 -23.51 4.33 -20.49
N ASP A 263 -23.63 3.95 -19.22
CA ASP A 263 -24.16 2.64 -18.79
C ASP A 263 -25.62 2.42 -19.20
N THR A 264 -26.32 3.49 -19.68
CA THR A 264 -27.75 3.47 -20.00
C THR A 264 -28.10 3.25 -21.46
N ALA A 265 -27.13 3.02 -22.35
CA ALA A 265 -27.41 2.86 -23.79
C ALA A 265 -27.20 1.42 -24.24
N PRO A 266 -28.24 0.61 -24.48
CA PRO A 266 -28.11 -0.60 -25.27
C PRO A 266 -27.84 -0.21 -26.73
N GLY A 267 -26.58 -0.36 -27.18
CA GLY A 267 -26.21 -0.17 -28.60
C GLY A 267 -25.98 1.27 -29.02
N GLY A 268 -24.84 1.82 -28.72
CA GLY A 268 -24.04 2.73 -29.49
C GLY A 268 -24.54 4.12 -29.69
N ALA A 269 -24.27 5.13 -29.15
CA ALA A 269 -23.91 6.44 -29.67
C ALA A 269 -23.02 7.14 -28.63
N VAL A 270 -21.80 7.48 -29.02
CA VAL A 270 -20.94 8.41 -28.28
C VAL A 270 -21.70 9.73 -28.17
N PRO A 271 -22.06 10.21 -26.97
CA PRO A 271 -22.51 11.58 -26.85
C PRO A 271 -21.31 12.47 -27.20
N ALA A 272 -21.37 13.12 -28.34
CA ALA A 272 -20.41 14.15 -28.70
C ALA A 272 -20.35 15.17 -27.54
N GLY A 273 -19.23 15.17 -26.83
CA GLY A 273 -18.98 16.08 -25.72
C GLY A 273 -19.30 17.50 -26.15
N ALA A 274 -20.18 18.17 -25.42
CA ALA A 274 -20.53 19.54 -25.63
C ALA A 274 -19.26 20.40 -25.67
N ALA A 275 -18.93 20.88 -26.84
CA ALA A 275 -18.04 22.01 -27.01
C ALA A 275 -18.69 23.22 -26.36
N ARG A 276 -18.06 23.78 -25.32
CA ARG A 276 -17.86 25.20 -25.09
C ARG A 276 -16.98 25.41 -23.87
#